data_ff6542ce1fa5401f2a6ddc82b58ee03c
#
_entry.id   ff6542ce1fa5401f2a6ddc82b58ee03c
#
_cell.length_a   1.000
_cell.length_b   1.000
_cell.length_c   1.000
_cell.angle_alpha   90.00
_cell.angle_beta   90.00
_cell.angle_gamma   90.00
#
_symmetry.space_group_name_H-M   'P 1'
#
loop_
_entity.id
_entity.type
_entity.pdbx_description
1 polymer ?
#
loop_
_entity_poly.entity_id
_entity_poly.type
_entity_poly.pdbx_seq_one_letter_code
_entity_poly.pdbx_strand_id
1 'polypeptide(L)'
;MNFRIPFHRVNWVNTSFLFVITTLGVIAAPIFLYLHDLNWVMWSMFVFYMIATGLSITLGYHRLFSHLSFKAKWPVRLGTLIFGACAFENSVLHWASDHRRHHKHTDHDEDPYDITKGFFWAHIGWILFKLCLLYTSPSPRDRTRSRMPSSA
;
A
#
# COMPACT_ATOMS: atom_id res chain seq x y z
N MET A 1 -24.23 -16.42 -11.37
CA MET A 1 -23.21 -15.56 -11.95
C MET A 1 -21.90 -16.35 -12.02
N ASN A 2 -21.46 -16.79 -13.21
CA ASN A 2 -20.21 -17.55 -13.35
C ASN A 2 -19.03 -16.58 -13.24
N PHE A 3 -18.44 -16.51 -12.07
CA PHE A 3 -17.24 -15.69 -11.84
C PHE A 3 -16.04 -16.34 -12.55
N ARG A 4 -15.75 -15.91 -13.78
CA ARG A 4 -14.55 -16.30 -14.50
C ARG A 4 -13.42 -15.36 -14.12
N ILE A 5 -12.42 -15.86 -13.41
CA ILE A 5 -11.21 -15.08 -13.10
C ILE A 5 -10.53 -14.71 -14.43
N PRO A 6 -10.36 -13.41 -14.74
CA PRO A 6 -9.70 -12.99 -15.97
C PRO A 6 -8.17 -13.13 -15.80
N PHE A 7 -7.63 -14.34 -16.00
CA PHE A 7 -6.21 -14.64 -15.82
C PHE A 7 -5.25 -13.71 -16.56
N HIS A 8 -5.67 -13.16 -17.71
CA HIS A 8 -4.87 -12.17 -18.46
C HIS A 8 -4.72 -10.83 -17.73
N ARG A 9 -5.57 -10.55 -16.75
CA ARG A 9 -5.53 -9.33 -15.92
C ARG A 9 -4.78 -9.53 -14.60
N VAL A 10 -4.38 -10.74 -14.27
CA VAL A 10 -3.64 -11.01 -13.03
C VAL A 10 -2.28 -10.32 -13.08
N ASN A 11 -1.96 -9.59 -12.04
CA ASN A 11 -0.60 -9.08 -11.81
C ASN A 11 0.23 -10.18 -11.15
N TRP A 12 0.85 -11.03 -11.96
CA TRP A 12 1.57 -12.20 -11.47
C TRP A 12 2.72 -11.86 -10.51
N VAL A 13 3.37 -10.71 -10.68
CA VAL A 13 4.45 -10.26 -9.79
C VAL A 13 3.90 -10.01 -8.39
N ASN A 14 2.88 -9.16 -8.28
CA ASN A 14 2.27 -8.86 -6.98
C ASN A 14 1.60 -10.09 -6.37
N THR A 15 0.88 -10.86 -7.19
CA THR A 15 0.14 -12.05 -6.73
C THR A 15 1.09 -13.12 -6.20
N SER A 16 2.16 -13.46 -6.92
CA SER A 16 3.12 -14.45 -6.46
C SER A 16 3.88 -13.97 -5.22
N PHE A 17 4.27 -12.71 -5.18
CA PHE A 17 4.92 -12.13 -4.01
C PHE A 17 4.02 -12.22 -2.76
N LEU A 18 2.78 -11.73 -2.85
CA LEU A 18 1.83 -11.77 -1.73
C LEU A 18 1.52 -13.21 -1.30
N PHE A 19 1.37 -14.13 -2.25
CA PHE A 19 1.15 -15.54 -1.94
C PHE A 19 2.33 -16.13 -1.15
N VAL A 20 3.56 -15.90 -1.60
CA VAL A 20 4.76 -16.41 -0.93
C VAL A 20 4.91 -15.82 0.48
N ILE A 21 4.81 -14.49 0.60
CA ILE A 21 4.97 -13.83 1.90
C ILE A 21 3.87 -14.23 2.89
N THR A 22 2.61 -14.32 2.43
CA THR A 22 1.51 -14.77 3.29
C THR A 22 1.70 -16.22 3.71
N THR A 23 2.13 -17.10 2.79
CA THR A 23 2.40 -18.51 3.10
C THR A 23 3.52 -18.63 4.13
N LEU A 24 4.62 -17.90 3.96
CA LEU A 24 5.71 -17.85 4.93
C LEU A 24 5.23 -17.32 6.29
N GLY A 25 4.44 -16.24 6.32
CA GLY A 25 3.89 -15.68 7.54
C GLY A 25 2.95 -16.63 8.29
N VAL A 26 2.07 -17.33 7.56
CA VAL A 26 1.07 -18.22 8.17
C VAL A 26 1.63 -19.60 8.54
N ILE A 27 2.62 -20.09 7.83
CA ILE A 27 3.20 -21.42 8.04
C ILE A 27 4.54 -21.35 8.75
N ALA A 28 5.53 -20.64 8.17
CA ALA A 28 6.89 -20.67 8.69
C ALA A 28 7.03 -19.92 10.02
N ALA A 29 6.31 -18.79 10.20
CA ALA A 29 6.41 -18.05 11.46
C ALA A 29 5.84 -18.85 12.65
N PRO A 30 4.64 -19.48 12.60
CA PRO A 30 4.18 -20.33 13.70
C PRO A 30 5.11 -21.52 13.98
N ILE A 31 5.65 -22.18 12.96
CA ILE A 31 6.62 -23.27 13.13
C ILE A 31 7.88 -22.74 13.85
N PHE A 32 8.40 -21.61 13.41
CA PHE A 32 9.55 -20.97 14.06
C PHE A 32 9.26 -20.66 15.54
N LEU A 33 8.10 -20.07 15.84
CA LEU A 33 7.67 -19.75 17.21
C LEU A 33 7.48 -20.99 18.08
N TYR A 34 7.10 -22.11 17.50
CA TYR A 34 6.96 -23.38 18.21
C TYR A 34 8.32 -24.01 18.53
N LEU A 35 9.31 -23.86 17.63
CA LEU A 35 10.63 -24.47 17.74
C LEU A 35 11.66 -23.64 18.51
N HIS A 36 11.41 -22.33 18.66
CA HIS A 36 12.38 -21.39 19.21
C HIS A 36 11.72 -20.43 20.20
N ASP A 37 12.41 -20.19 21.32
CA ASP A 37 11.99 -19.17 22.28
C ASP A 37 12.25 -17.76 21.71
N LEU A 38 11.25 -16.89 21.91
CA LEU A 38 11.39 -15.48 21.58
C LEU A 38 12.22 -14.75 22.63
N ASN A 39 13.31 -14.14 22.18
CA ASN A 39 14.13 -13.27 23.03
C ASN A 39 13.68 -11.80 22.92
N TRP A 40 14.18 -10.98 23.85
CA TRP A 40 13.81 -9.56 23.92
C TRP A 40 14.21 -8.77 22.63
N VAL A 41 15.27 -9.19 21.93
CA VAL A 41 15.70 -8.55 20.67
C VAL A 41 14.65 -8.76 19.59
N MET A 42 14.13 -9.98 19.46
CA MET A 42 13.08 -10.31 18.47
C MET A 42 11.80 -9.51 18.75
N TRP A 43 11.38 -9.41 20.02
CA TRP A 43 10.23 -8.60 20.40
C TRP A 43 10.45 -7.12 20.11
N SER A 44 11.62 -6.57 20.46
CA SER A 44 11.90 -5.15 20.18
C SER A 44 11.98 -4.85 18.68
N MET A 45 12.55 -5.74 17.86
CA MET A 45 12.56 -5.62 16.42
C MET A 45 11.13 -5.67 15.83
N PHE A 46 10.31 -6.60 16.30
CA PHE A 46 8.91 -6.69 15.89
C PHE A 46 8.16 -5.38 16.17
N VAL A 47 8.21 -4.87 17.40
CA VAL A 47 7.56 -3.62 17.78
C VAL A 47 8.12 -2.43 16.99
N PHE A 48 9.45 -2.37 16.83
CA PHE A 48 10.08 -1.32 16.04
C PHE A 48 9.57 -1.30 14.59
N TYR A 49 9.59 -2.44 13.89
CA TYR A 49 9.14 -2.51 12.51
C TYR A 49 7.63 -2.25 12.36
N MET A 50 6.80 -2.74 13.27
CA MET A 50 5.37 -2.44 13.29
C MET A 50 5.11 -0.93 13.37
N ILE A 51 5.79 -0.24 14.27
CA ILE A 51 5.65 1.22 14.41
C ILE A 51 6.26 1.96 13.21
N ALA A 52 7.46 1.60 12.80
CA ALA A 52 8.18 2.29 11.73
C ALA A 52 7.47 2.18 10.38
N THR A 53 7.01 0.98 10.00
CA THR A 53 6.25 0.77 8.76
C THR A 53 4.89 1.45 8.81
N GLY A 54 4.12 1.27 9.89
CA GLY A 54 2.80 1.89 10.05
C GLY A 54 2.86 3.42 10.00
N LEU A 55 3.81 4.04 10.72
CA LEU A 55 4.01 5.49 10.66
C LEU A 55 4.49 5.95 9.29
N SER A 56 5.30 5.16 8.60
CA SER A 56 5.79 5.53 7.26
C SER A 56 4.67 5.54 6.22
N ILE A 57 3.68 4.67 6.34
CA ILE A 57 2.49 4.74 5.49
C ILE A 57 1.59 5.90 5.93
N THR A 58 1.23 5.99 7.20
CA THR A 58 0.23 6.97 7.67
C THR A 58 0.75 8.41 7.65
N LEU A 59 1.95 8.67 8.14
CA LEU A 59 2.54 10.01 8.15
C LEU A 59 3.31 10.30 6.86
N GLY A 60 4.03 9.31 6.32
CA GLY A 60 4.84 9.46 5.12
C GLY A 60 3.99 9.44 3.86
N TYR A 61 3.62 8.26 3.38
CA TYR A 61 2.93 8.08 2.10
C TYR A 61 1.61 8.86 2.06
N HIS A 62 0.80 8.73 3.09
CA HIS A 62 -0.51 9.38 3.16
C HIS A 62 -0.40 10.90 3.35
N ARG A 63 0.08 11.37 4.50
CA ARG A 63 0.03 12.79 4.85
C ARG A 63 1.12 13.64 4.20
N LEU A 64 2.37 13.15 4.15
CA LEU A 64 3.48 13.93 3.62
C LEU A 64 3.51 13.94 2.09
N PHE A 65 3.35 12.78 1.42
CA PHE A 65 3.52 12.66 -0.02
C PHE A 65 2.20 12.75 -0.81
N SER A 66 1.08 12.25 -0.27
CA SER A 66 -0.21 12.32 -0.97
C SER A 66 -0.95 13.63 -0.70
N HIS A 67 -1.18 13.96 0.57
CA HIS A 67 -1.94 15.14 0.97
C HIS A 67 -1.10 16.40 1.10
N LEU A 68 0.24 16.29 1.15
CA LEU A 68 1.16 17.44 1.35
C LEU A 68 0.79 18.29 2.58
N SER A 69 0.26 17.64 3.62
CA SER A 69 -0.31 18.32 4.80
C SER A 69 0.75 18.95 5.71
N PHE A 70 2.01 18.56 5.57
CA PHE A 70 3.13 19.20 6.25
C PHE A 70 4.43 19.10 5.43
N LYS A 71 5.43 19.88 5.84
CA LYS A 71 6.77 19.83 5.24
C LYS A 71 7.73 19.09 6.18
N ALA A 72 8.51 18.18 5.64
CA ALA A 72 9.51 17.45 6.40
C ALA A 72 10.92 17.67 5.84
N LYS A 73 11.93 17.69 6.73
CA LYS A 73 13.34 17.71 6.35
C LYS A 73 13.73 16.39 5.70
N TRP A 74 14.82 16.41 4.93
CA TRP A 74 15.27 15.24 4.16
C TRP A 74 15.44 13.95 4.97
N PRO A 75 15.96 13.92 6.22
CA PRO A 75 16.11 12.67 6.95
C PRO A 75 14.77 12.00 7.26
N VAL A 76 13.74 12.79 7.61
CA VAL A 76 12.39 12.28 7.86
C VAL A 76 11.79 11.71 6.57
N ARG A 77 11.96 12.43 5.45
CA ARG A 77 11.51 11.95 4.13
C ARG A 77 12.17 10.64 3.76
N LEU A 78 13.50 10.54 3.94
CA LEU A 78 14.25 9.32 3.65
C LEU A 78 13.80 8.16 4.56
N GLY A 79 13.65 8.39 5.86
CA GLY A 79 13.16 7.38 6.80
C GLY A 79 11.78 6.85 6.41
N THR A 80 10.84 7.73 6.06
CA THR A 80 9.50 7.31 5.62
C THR A 80 9.52 6.57 4.28
N LEU A 81 10.46 6.86 3.38
CA LEU A 81 10.62 6.10 2.14
C LEU A 81 11.18 4.69 2.38
N ILE A 82 12.20 4.57 3.25
CA ILE A 82 12.82 3.29 3.57
C ILE A 82 11.80 2.37 4.26
N PHE A 83 11.19 2.82 5.35
CA PHE A 83 10.25 1.99 6.10
C PHE A 83 8.90 1.83 5.39
N GLY A 84 8.48 2.78 4.57
CA GLY A 84 7.33 2.63 3.70
C GLY A 84 7.55 1.55 2.63
N ALA A 85 8.77 1.45 2.06
CA ALA A 85 9.11 0.34 1.17
C ALA A 85 9.07 -1.02 1.89
N CYS A 86 9.44 -1.06 3.19
CA CYS A 86 9.33 -2.27 4.02
C CYS A 86 7.88 -2.69 4.30
N ALA A 87 6.89 -1.82 4.11
CA ALA A 87 5.47 -2.17 4.21
C ALA A 87 4.93 -2.89 2.97
N PHE A 88 5.72 -3.00 1.90
CA PHE A 88 5.37 -3.67 0.64
C PHE A 88 4.16 -3.09 -0.10
N GLU A 89 3.83 -1.82 0.11
CA GLU A 89 2.69 -1.14 -0.51
C GLU A 89 3.06 -0.38 -1.81
N ASN A 90 3.99 -0.88 -2.59
CA ASN A 90 4.53 -0.23 -3.79
C ASN A 90 5.39 1.01 -3.50
N SER A 91 5.83 1.70 -4.57
CA SER A 91 6.56 2.96 -4.43
C SER A 91 5.65 4.07 -3.94
N VAL A 92 6.20 5.04 -3.23
CA VAL A 92 5.46 6.22 -2.76
C VAL A 92 4.76 6.98 -3.90
N LEU A 93 5.34 7.01 -5.10
CA LEU A 93 4.72 7.70 -6.25
C LEU A 93 3.48 6.97 -6.71
N HIS A 94 3.54 5.65 -6.80
CA HIS A 94 2.42 4.79 -7.17
C HIS A 94 1.31 4.90 -6.13
N TRP A 95 1.65 4.66 -4.87
CA TRP A 95 0.71 4.74 -3.75
C TRP A 95 0.01 6.10 -3.67
N ALA A 96 0.77 7.20 -3.73
CA ALA A 96 0.21 8.55 -3.66
C ALA A 96 -0.67 8.89 -4.88
N SER A 97 -0.38 8.32 -6.05
CA SER A 97 -1.21 8.49 -7.24
C SER A 97 -2.56 7.80 -7.07
N ASP A 98 -2.55 6.54 -6.66
CA ASP A 98 -3.78 5.75 -6.46
C ASP A 98 -4.62 6.31 -5.33
N HIS A 99 -3.98 6.76 -4.24
CA HIS A 99 -4.67 7.38 -3.12
C HIS A 99 -5.37 8.70 -3.48
N ARG A 100 -4.72 9.57 -4.28
CA ARG A 100 -5.36 10.79 -4.78
C ARG A 100 -6.50 10.48 -5.76
N ARG A 101 -6.37 9.41 -6.56
CA ARG A 101 -7.45 8.95 -7.44
C ARG A 101 -8.64 8.45 -6.63
N HIS A 102 -8.39 7.67 -5.57
CA HIS A 102 -9.43 7.24 -4.63
C HIS A 102 -10.20 8.44 -4.08
N HIS A 103 -9.52 9.45 -3.52
CA HIS A 103 -10.19 10.64 -2.99
C HIS A 103 -10.98 11.42 -4.04
N LYS A 104 -10.53 11.42 -5.29
CA LYS A 104 -11.22 12.12 -6.38
C LYS A 104 -12.48 11.39 -6.87
N HIS A 105 -12.47 10.08 -6.82
CA HIS A 105 -13.48 9.22 -7.43
C HIS A 105 -14.05 8.19 -6.46
N THR A 106 -14.11 8.50 -5.16
CA THR A 106 -14.52 7.56 -4.10
C THR A 106 -15.81 6.83 -4.48
N ASP A 107 -15.74 5.49 -4.45
CA ASP A 107 -16.83 4.57 -4.76
C ASP A 107 -17.42 4.69 -6.18
N HIS A 108 -16.64 5.20 -7.13
CA HIS A 108 -16.96 5.23 -8.56
C HIS A 108 -16.03 4.32 -9.37
N ASP A 109 -16.34 4.07 -10.64
CA ASP A 109 -15.60 3.13 -11.51
C ASP A 109 -14.11 3.40 -11.62
N GLU A 110 -13.68 4.67 -11.48
CA GLU A 110 -12.29 5.09 -11.53
C GLU A 110 -11.54 4.93 -10.19
N ASP A 111 -12.27 4.59 -9.10
CA ASP A 111 -11.68 4.34 -7.80
C ASP A 111 -10.92 2.99 -7.81
N PRO A 112 -9.61 2.98 -7.50
CA PRO A 112 -8.86 1.73 -7.39
C PRO A 112 -9.44 0.79 -6.31
N TYR A 113 -9.96 1.35 -5.23
CA TYR A 113 -10.40 0.64 -4.02
C TYR A 113 -11.92 0.50 -3.91
N ASP A 114 -12.66 0.75 -4.98
CA ASP A 114 -14.11 0.82 -5.06
C ASP A 114 -14.78 -0.36 -4.32
N ILE A 115 -15.45 -0.04 -3.20
CA ILE A 115 -16.14 -1.03 -2.36
C ILE A 115 -17.41 -1.57 -3.04
N THR A 116 -17.96 -0.87 -4.01
CA THR A 116 -19.15 -1.35 -4.75
C THR A 116 -18.84 -2.60 -5.58
N LYS A 117 -17.54 -2.81 -5.92
CA LYS A 117 -17.04 -4.04 -6.55
C LYS A 117 -16.92 -5.22 -5.60
N GLY A 118 -17.22 -5.00 -4.31
CA GLY A 118 -17.26 -6.00 -3.25
C GLY A 118 -16.04 -5.98 -2.34
N PHE A 119 -16.22 -6.53 -1.12
CA PHE A 119 -15.22 -6.54 -0.05
C PHE A 119 -13.85 -7.09 -0.49
N PHE A 120 -13.84 -8.21 -1.22
CA PHE A 120 -12.60 -8.81 -1.71
C PHE A 120 -11.82 -7.84 -2.61
N TRP A 121 -12.52 -7.14 -3.50
CA TRP A 121 -11.90 -6.17 -4.39
C TRP A 121 -11.30 -5.00 -3.60
N ALA A 122 -12.09 -4.35 -2.76
CA ALA A 122 -11.66 -3.19 -1.99
C ALA A 122 -10.51 -3.51 -1.02
N HIS A 123 -10.44 -4.75 -0.53
CA HIS A 123 -9.43 -5.17 0.44
C HIS A 123 -8.11 -5.60 -0.20
N ILE A 124 -8.13 -6.47 -1.19
CA ILE A 124 -6.93 -7.10 -1.76
C ILE A 124 -6.97 -7.21 -3.30
N GLY A 125 -8.15 -7.31 -3.90
CA GLY A 125 -8.30 -7.63 -5.32
C GLY A 125 -7.61 -6.62 -6.22
N TRP A 126 -7.66 -5.35 -5.90
CA TRP A 126 -7.03 -4.27 -6.66
C TRP A 126 -5.49 -4.42 -6.77
N ILE A 127 -4.84 -5.10 -5.83
CA ILE A 127 -3.40 -5.38 -5.87
C ILE A 127 -3.11 -6.59 -6.79
N LEU A 128 -4.01 -7.58 -6.79
CA LEU A 128 -3.85 -8.84 -7.51
C LEU A 128 -4.11 -8.69 -9.02
N PHE A 129 -4.92 -7.71 -9.41
CA PHE A 129 -5.31 -7.52 -10.80
C PHE A 129 -4.75 -6.22 -11.37
N LYS A 130 -4.41 -6.25 -12.66
CA LYS A 130 -4.05 -5.04 -13.40
C LYS A 130 -5.31 -4.19 -13.55
N LEU A 131 -5.31 -3.02 -12.96
CA LEU A 131 -6.34 -2.03 -13.19
C LEU A 131 -6.26 -1.60 -14.65
N CYS A 132 -7.36 -1.73 -15.39
CA CYS A 132 -7.48 -1.24 -16.76
C CYS A 132 -7.68 0.28 -16.79
N LEU A 133 -6.98 0.99 -15.94
CA LEU A 133 -6.97 2.44 -15.91
C LEU A 133 -5.80 2.89 -16.76
N LEU A 134 -6.07 3.73 -17.74
CA LEU A 134 -5.03 4.42 -18.49
C LEU A 134 -4.11 5.10 -17.47
N TYR A 135 -2.95 4.51 -17.26
CA TYR A 135 -1.92 5.01 -16.38
C TYR A 135 -1.29 6.24 -17.04
N THR A 136 -1.98 7.35 -16.99
CA THR A 136 -1.32 8.63 -17.19
C THR A 136 -0.57 8.91 -15.89
N SER A 137 0.72 8.62 -15.89
CA SER A 137 1.62 9.12 -14.86
C SER A 137 1.29 10.58 -14.60
N PRO A 138 1.01 10.99 -13.34
CA PRO A 138 0.70 12.40 -13.09
C PRO A 138 1.86 13.24 -13.59
N SER A 139 1.57 14.10 -14.57
CA SER A 139 2.54 15.04 -15.07
C SER A 139 3.09 15.89 -13.92
N PRO A 140 4.37 16.27 -13.91
CA PRO A 140 4.87 17.26 -12.95
C PRO A 140 4.03 18.55 -12.88
N ARG A 141 3.25 18.86 -13.93
CA ARG A 141 2.29 19.98 -13.96
C ARG A 141 1.05 19.74 -13.11
N ASP A 142 0.68 18.50 -12.79
CA ASP A 142 -0.47 18.20 -11.95
C ASP A 142 -0.23 18.51 -10.47
N ARG A 143 1.06 18.66 -10.07
CA ARG A 143 1.43 19.09 -8.71
C ARG A 143 0.90 20.45 -8.31
N THR A 144 0.57 21.31 -9.26
CA THR A 144 0.14 22.68 -8.97
C THR A 144 -1.38 22.81 -8.87
N ARG A 145 -2.16 21.83 -9.29
CA ARG A 145 -3.62 21.91 -9.37
C ARG A 145 -4.40 21.13 -8.32
N SER A 146 -3.79 20.20 -7.61
CA SER A 146 -4.50 19.38 -6.61
C SER A 146 -4.01 19.70 -5.19
N ARG A 147 -4.34 20.88 -4.68
CA ARG A 147 -4.49 21.01 -3.23
C ARG A 147 -5.78 20.30 -2.87
N MET A 148 -5.69 19.12 -2.31
CA MET A 148 -6.84 18.48 -1.69
C MET A 148 -7.32 19.34 -0.53
N PRO A 149 -8.65 19.46 -0.31
CA PRO A 149 -9.17 20.11 0.89
C PRO A 149 -8.58 19.42 2.13
N SER A 150 -8.24 20.21 3.14
CA SER A 150 -7.62 19.73 4.38
C SER A 150 -8.58 18.98 5.31
N SER A 151 -9.75 18.59 4.82
CA SER A 151 -10.80 17.91 5.57
C SER A 151 -10.94 16.47 5.10
N ALA A 152 -10.13 15.59 5.63
CA ALA A 152 -10.37 14.16 5.78
C ALA A 152 -9.43 13.59 6.85
#